data_8f1ea918b3e84d259f15366b69d7af6f
#
_entry.id   8f1ea918b3e84d259f15366b69d7af6f
#
_cell.length_a   1.000
_cell.length_b   1.000
_cell.length_c   1.000
_cell.angle_alpha   90.00
_cell.angle_beta   90.00
_cell.angle_gamma   90.00
#
_symmetry.space_group_name_H-M   'P 1'
#
loop_
_entity.id
_entity.type
_entity.pdbx_description
1 polymer ?
#
loop_
_entity_poly.entity_id
_entity_poly.type
_entity_poly.pdbx_seq_one_letter_code
_entity_poly.pdbx_strand_id
1 'polypeptide(L)'
;MIRSFHKYLSLIISVQLLLWTISGIYFAFNKIELVRGEQYIIEDNPSALDIESLNISSNTKGIEVFKRLNQWIVKVEMNAGFKYQDLLGNEVYELSPNQAIEVVKLKTTLSPIDVIKINESSARSEFRGRSLPIYKIKTNSSDDSNVYVDVMSGKIVAIRSDSWRVWDFLWGAHIIDYRERDNINNILLKIFSILALLSSLSGIALFFNTIKKLR
;
A
#
# COMPACT_ATOMS: atom_id res chain seq x y z
N MET A 1 14.68 -1.47 44.52
CA MET A 1 13.81 -2.36 43.67
C MET A 1 13.39 -1.72 42.38
N ILE A 2 12.70 -0.57 42.37
CA ILE A 2 12.21 0.12 41.12
C ILE A 2 13.33 0.50 40.14
N ARG A 3 14.52 0.93 40.63
CA ARG A 3 15.67 1.28 39.77
C ARG A 3 16.20 0.08 39.00
N SER A 4 16.33 -1.10 39.65
CA SER A 4 16.80 -2.34 38.97
C SER A 4 15.76 -2.83 37.97
N PHE A 5 14.48 -2.79 38.32
CA PHE A 5 13.39 -3.15 37.43
C PHE A 5 13.41 -2.26 36.15
N HIS A 6 13.43 -0.97 36.30
CA HIS A 6 13.49 -0.02 35.18
C HIS A 6 14.74 -0.25 34.31
N LYS A 7 15.93 -0.44 34.91
CA LYS A 7 17.19 -0.67 34.18
C LYS A 7 17.11 -1.88 33.24
N TYR A 8 16.66 -3.03 33.76
CA TYR A 8 16.61 -4.23 32.94
C TYR A 8 15.47 -4.21 31.92
N LEU A 9 14.31 -3.69 32.31
CA LEU A 9 13.19 -3.53 31.40
C LEU A 9 13.56 -2.63 30.22
N SER A 10 14.15 -1.46 30.49
CA SER A 10 14.59 -0.54 29.44
C SER A 10 15.64 -1.14 28.52
N LEU A 11 16.56 -1.97 29.05
CA LEU A 11 17.56 -2.66 28.23
C LEU A 11 16.90 -3.64 27.26
N ILE A 12 15.92 -4.43 27.75
CA ILE A 12 15.22 -5.43 26.91
C ILE A 12 14.49 -4.77 25.74
N ILE A 13 13.85 -3.62 25.99
CA ILE A 13 13.04 -2.95 24.96
C ILE A 13 13.82 -1.90 24.15
N SER A 14 15.06 -1.57 24.53
CA SER A 14 15.83 -0.45 23.94
C SER A 14 16.01 -0.54 22.44
N VAL A 15 16.27 -1.74 21.90
CA VAL A 15 16.43 -1.95 20.45
C VAL A 15 15.14 -1.65 19.71
N GLN A 16 14.00 -2.15 20.20
CA GLN A 16 12.71 -1.89 19.57
C GLN A 16 12.28 -0.43 19.71
N LEU A 17 12.55 0.21 20.85
CA LEU A 17 12.31 1.65 21.02
C LEU A 17 13.14 2.49 20.03
N LEU A 18 14.40 2.09 19.80
CA LEU A 18 15.24 2.74 18.80
C LEU A 18 14.65 2.60 17.38
N LEU A 19 14.22 1.38 17.01
CA LEU A 19 13.56 1.14 15.71
C LEU A 19 12.28 1.94 15.56
N TRP A 20 11.45 2.04 16.61
CA TRP A 20 10.24 2.87 16.60
C TRP A 20 10.55 4.35 16.44
N THR A 21 11.61 4.84 17.10
CA THR A 21 12.02 6.23 16.98
C THR A 21 12.55 6.55 15.58
N ILE A 22 13.42 5.70 15.03
CA ILE A 22 13.97 5.87 13.66
C ILE A 22 12.85 5.83 12.63
N SER A 23 11.99 4.82 12.69
CA SER A 23 10.86 4.71 11.74
C SER A 23 9.87 5.85 11.91
N GLY A 24 9.57 6.27 13.14
CA GLY A 24 8.70 7.40 13.41
C GLY A 24 9.24 8.72 12.85
N ILE A 25 10.54 8.97 13.00
CA ILE A 25 11.20 10.12 12.38
C ILE A 25 11.07 10.05 10.85
N TYR A 26 11.39 8.90 10.26
CA TYR A 26 11.27 8.72 8.81
C TYR A 26 9.85 9.01 8.33
N PHE A 27 8.82 8.45 8.99
CA PHE A 27 7.42 8.66 8.63
C PHE A 27 6.97 10.11 8.80
N ALA A 28 7.48 10.82 9.81
CA ALA A 28 7.17 12.22 10.04
C ALA A 28 7.72 13.16 8.95
N PHE A 29 8.89 12.82 8.37
CA PHE A 29 9.53 13.63 7.34
C PHE A 29 9.18 13.22 5.91
N ASN A 30 8.60 12.04 5.68
CA ASN A 30 8.24 11.54 4.35
C ASN A 30 6.72 11.42 4.22
N LYS A 31 6.10 12.31 3.46
CA LYS A 31 4.67 12.31 3.20
C LYS A 31 4.26 11.00 2.51
N ILE A 32 3.24 10.34 3.03
CA ILE A 32 2.79 9.03 2.54
C ILE A 32 2.33 9.07 1.08
N GLU A 33 1.77 10.18 0.63
CA GLU A 33 1.33 10.39 -0.74
C GLU A 33 2.53 10.30 -1.72
N LEU A 34 3.66 10.95 -1.36
CA LEU A 34 4.88 10.89 -2.16
C LEU A 34 5.50 9.49 -2.13
N VAL A 35 5.47 8.82 -0.97
CA VAL A 35 5.96 7.44 -0.83
C VAL A 35 5.14 6.48 -1.71
N ARG A 36 3.83 6.70 -1.83
CA ARG A 36 2.92 5.91 -2.68
C ARG A 36 3.03 6.22 -4.17
N GLY A 37 3.80 7.25 -4.55
CA GLY A 37 3.99 7.63 -5.95
C GLY A 37 2.86 8.46 -6.52
N GLU A 38 2.03 9.11 -5.69
CA GLU A 38 0.88 9.91 -6.14
C GLU A 38 1.34 11.11 -6.98
N GLN A 39 2.55 11.64 -6.76
CA GLN A 39 3.17 12.69 -7.58
C GLN A 39 3.38 12.30 -9.04
N TYR A 40 3.35 11.01 -9.38
CA TYR A 40 3.49 10.54 -10.75
C TYR A 40 2.16 10.39 -11.47
N ILE A 41 1.03 10.42 -10.76
CA ILE A 41 -0.31 10.26 -11.33
C ILE A 41 -0.73 11.54 -12.04
N ILE A 42 -1.20 11.39 -13.28
CA ILE A 42 -1.88 12.44 -14.03
C ILE A 42 -3.38 12.28 -13.77
N GLU A 43 -4.01 13.32 -13.23
CA GLU A 43 -5.46 13.32 -13.02
C GLU A 43 -6.20 13.25 -14.34
N ASP A 44 -7.12 12.30 -14.45
CA ASP A 44 -8.00 12.19 -15.61
C ASP A 44 -9.00 13.36 -15.61
N ASN A 45 -9.11 14.09 -16.71
CA ASN A 45 -10.23 14.99 -16.90
C ASN A 45 -11.53 14.17 -17.03
N PRO A 46 -12.57 14.48 -16.25
CA PRO A 46 -13.83 13.77 -16.35
C PRO A 46 -14.41 13.94 -17.75
N SER A 47 -14.60 12.84 -18.46
CA SER A 47 -15.33 12.81 -19.74
C SER A 47 -16.78 12.46 -19.50
N ALA A 48 -17.70 13.08 -20.22
CA ALA A 48 -19.11 12.76 -20.13
C ALA A 48 -19.36 11.30 -20.49
N LEU A 49 -20.19 10.63 -19.70
CA LEU A 49 -20.67 9.28 -19.95
C LEU A 49 -22.13 9.39 -20.45
N ASP A 50 -22.40 8.82 -21.62
CA ASP A 50 -23.75 8.62 -22.11
C ASP A 50 -24.35 7.36 -21.45
N ILE A 51 -25.23 7.60 -20.47
CA ILE A 51 -25.88 6.53 -19.68
C ILE A 51 -27.02 5.87 -20.49
N GLU A 52 -27.60 6.53 -21.50
CA GLU A 52 -28.70 5.99 -22.29
C GLU A 52 -28.28 4.76 -23.10
N SER A 53 -26.99 4.64 -23.43
CA SER A 53 -26.42 3.49 -24.15
C SER A 53 -26.08 2.28 -23.27
N LEU A 54 -26.30 2.37 -21.95
CA LEU A 54 -25.85 1.34 -21.01
C LEU A 54 -26.73 0.09 -21.01
N ASN A 55 -26.26 -1.02 -21.56
CA ASN A 55 -26.94 -2.29 -21.60
C ASN A 55 -26.55 -3.18 -20.39
N ILE A 56 -27.48 -3.41 -19.46
CA ILE A 56 -27.25 -4.16 -18.22
C ILE A 56 -28.30 -5.27 -18.06
N SER A 57 -27.84 -6.45 -17.63
CA SER A 57 -28.70 -7.60 -17.31
C SER A 57 -29.53 -7.35 -16.06
N SER A 58 -30.77 -7.89 -16.02
CA SER A 58 -31.71 -7.78 -14.88
C SER A 58 -31.23 -8.44 -13.58
N ASN A 59 -30.21 -9.32 -13.63
CA ASN A 59 -29.66 -10.02 -12.47
C ASN A 59 -28.40 -9.33 -11.88
N THR A 60 -28.23 -8.03 -12.11
CA THR A 60 -27.10 -7.25 -11.64
C THR A 60 -27.29 -6.80 -10.20
N LYS A 61 -26.27 -7.06 -9.35
CA LYS A 61 -26.20 -6.58 -7.96
C LYS A 61 -25.56 -5.21 -7.81
N GLY A 62 -24.58 -4.93 -8.66
CA GLY A 62 -23.82 -3.68 -8.64
C GLY A 62 -23.13 -3.45 -9.99
N ILE A 63 -22.86 -2.19 -10.26
CA ILE A 63 -22.15 -1.77 -11.46
C ILE A 63 -21.07 -0.75 -11.07
N GLU A 64 -19.93 -0.86 -11.72
CA GLU A 64 -18.86 0.11 -11.66
C GLU A 64 -18.47 0.48 -13.09
N VAL A 65 -18.60 1.76 -13.45
CA VAL A 65 -18.25 2.25 -14.79
C VAL A 65 -16.94 3.03 -14.68
N PHE A 66 -15.99 2.74 -15.55
CA PHE A 66 -14.70 3.43 -15.58
C PHE A 66 -14.14 3.49 -17.00
N LYS A 67 -13.23 4.43 -17.23
CA LYS A 67 -12.57 4.60 -18.51
C LYS A 67 -11.25 3.81 -18.52
N ARG A 68 -11.10 2.91 -19.51
CA ARG A 68 -9.89 2.16 -19.77
C ARG A 68 -9.34 2.59 -21.13
N LEU A 69 -8.23 3.33 -21.12
CA LEU A 69 -7.74 4.02 -22.31
C LEU A 69 -8.85 4.91 -22.89
N ASN A 70 -9.24 4.68 -24.11
CA ASN A 70 -10.29 5.44 -24.81
C ASN A 70 -11.67 4.76 -24.80
N GLN A 71 -11.84 3.67 -24.02
CA GLN A 71 -13.06 2.89 -23.97
C GLN A 71 -13.70 2.94 -22.58
N TRP A 72 -15.02 3.11 -22.52
CA TRP A 72 -15.78 2.90 -21.29
C TRP A 72 -16.00 1.43 -21.04
N ILE A 73 -15.70 0.99 -19.81
CA ILE A 73 -15.85 -0.39 -19.35
C ILE A 73 -16.85 -0.40 -18.20
N VAL A 74 -17.72 -1.37 -18.23
CA VAL A 74 -18.71 -1.66 -17.19
C VAL A 74 -18.32 -2.95 -16.52
N LYS A 75 -17.96 -2.89 -15.23
CA LYS A 75 -17.83 -4.05 -14.38
C LYS A 75 -19.18 -4.33 -13.76
N VAL A 76 -19.75 -5.47 -14.06
CA VAL A 76 -21.07 -5.91 -13.58
C VAL A 76 -20.87 -6.97 -12.51
N GLU A 77 -21.37 -6.71 -11.30
CA GLU A 77 -21.38 -7.68 -10.21
C GLU A 77 -22.65 -8.55 -10.32
N MET A 78 -22.46 -9.86 -10.35
CA MET A 78 -23.52 -10.87 -10.38
C MET A 78 -23.34 -11.87 -9.23
N ASN A 79 -24.31 -12.78 -9.05
CA ASN A 79 -24.22 -13.83 -8.04
C ASN A 79 -23.00 -14.76 -8.21
N ALA A 80 -22.56 -14.98 -9.45
CA ALA A 80 -21.47 -15.88 -9.81
C ALA A 80 -20.10 -15.19 -9.94
N GLY A 81 -19.99 -13.88 -9.64
CA GLY A 81 -18.76 -13.12 -9.76
C GLY A 81 -18.91 -11.83 -10.56
N PHE A 82 -17.83 -11.41 -11.20
CA PHE A 82 -17.79 -10.17 -11.98
C PHE A 82 -17.70 -10.46 -13.48
N LYS A 83 -18.43 -9.68 -14.29
CA LYS A 83 -18.30 -9.64 -15.74
C LYS A 83 -17.84 -8.24 -16.16
N TYR A 84 -16.96 -8.20 -17.16
CA TYR A 84 -16.52 -6.94 -17.76
C TYR A 84 -17.07 -6.85 -19.17
N GLN A 85 -17.71 -5.72 -19.50
CA GLN A 85 -18.32 -5.46 -20.79
C GLN A 85 -18.14 -3.99 -21.19
N ASP A 86 -18.33 -3.69 -22.49
CA ASP A 86 -18.46 -2.32 -22.97
C ASP A 86 -19.88 -1.75 -22.67
N LEU A 87 -20.16 -0.52 -23.07
CA LEU A 87 -21.47 0.10 -22.87
C LEU A 87 -22.59 -0.64 -23.61
N LEU A 88 -22.29 -1.29 -24.72
CA LEU A 88 -23.23 -2.04 -25.55
C LEU A 88 -23.49 -3.46 -25.02
N GLY A 89 -22.76 -3.91 -24.00
CA GLY A 89 -22.87 -5.23 -23.41
C GLY A 89 -21.95 -6.29 -24.01
N ASN A 90 -21.06 -5.92 -24.94
CA ASN A 90 -20.06 -6.84 -25.49
C ASN A 90 -18.98 -7.16 -24.44
N GLU A 91 -18.55 -8.42 -24.39
CA GLU A 91 -17.52 -8.85 -23.47
C GLU A 91 -16.17 -8.17 -23.72
N VAL A 92 -15.52 -7.75 -22.66
CA VAL A 92 -14.22 -7.08 -22.69
C VAL A 92 -13.17 -8.01 -22.09
N TYR A 93 -12.05 -8.16 -22.81
CA TYR A 93 -10.93 -9.01 -22.43
C TYR A 93 -9.85 -8.20 -21.69
N GLU A 94 -8.91 -8.95 -21.11
CA GLU A 94 -7.72 -8.38 -20.46
C GLU A 94 -6.95 -7.45 -21.41
N LEU A 95 -6.30 -6.44 -20.84
CA LEU A 95 -5.35 -5.60 -21.56
C LEU A 95 -4.20 -6.48 -22.11
N SER A 96 -3.76 -6.17 -23.33
CA SER A 96 -2.48 -6.66 -23.81
C SER A 96 -1.31 -5.95 -23.09
N PRO A 97 -0.08 -6.51 -23.10
CA PRO A 97 1.10 -5.84 -22.56
C PRO A 97 1.32 -4.44 -23.11
N ASN A 98 1.11 -4.24 -24.41
CA ASN A 98 1.25 -2.92 -25.05
C ASN A 98 0.21 -1.91 -24.55
N GLN A 99 -1.03 -2.37 -24.35
CA GLN A 99 -2.08 -1.52 -23.78
C GLN A 99 -1.78 -1.15 -22.32
N ALA A 100 -1.20 -2.05 -21.53
CA ALA A 100 -0.77 -1.75 -20.17
C ALA A 100 0.35 -0.69 -20.14
N ILE A 101 1.29 -0.75 -21.08
CA ILE A 101 2.31 0.29 -21.29
C ILE A 101 1.65 1.62 -21.65
N GLU A 102 0.66 1.61 -22.53
CA GLU A 102 -0.08 2.80 -22.92
C GLU A 102 -0.83 3.44 -21.75
N VAL A 103 -1.44 2.63 -20.88
CA VAL A 103 -2.05 3.13 -19.62
C VAL A 103 -1.05 3.92 -18.79
N VAL A 104 0.17 3.38 -18.60
CA VAL A 104 1.21 4.07 -17.82
C VAL A 104 1.62 5.39 -18.47
N LYS A 105 1.80 5.42 -19.81
CA LYS A 105 2.14 6.64 -20.55
C LYS A 105 1.08 7.72 -20.44
N LEU A 106 -0.20 7.34 -20.44
CA LEU A 106 -1.33 8.28 -20.40
C LEU A 106 -1.64 8.76 -18.98
N LYS A 107 -1.49 7.89 -18.00
CA LYS A 107 -1.93 8.16 -16.62
C LYS A 107 -0.80 8.50 -15.64
N THR A 108 0.44 8.51 -16.10
CA THR A 108 1.58 8.90 -15.27
C THR A 108 2.59 9.73 -16.03
N THR A 109 3.43 10.45 -15.28
CA THR A 109 4.60 11.16 -15.81
C THR A 109 5.81 10.23 -16.05
N LEU A 110 5.66 8.92 -15.76
CA LEU A 110 6.73 7.93 -15.85
C LEU A 110 6.86 7.37 -17.28
N SER A 111 8.10 7.03 -17.65
CA SER A 111 8.44 6.44 -18.96
C SER A 111 8.61 4.93 -18.84
N PRO A 112 7.66 4.11 -19.32
CA PRO A 112 7.73 2.65 -19.25
C PRO A 112 8.83 2.10 -20.17
N ILE A 113 9.57 1.05 -19.70
CA ILE A 113 10.65 0.40 -20.45
C ILE A 113 10.44 -1.11 -20.59
N ASP A 114 9.69 -1.75 -19.68
CA ASP A 114 9.45 -3.19 -19.71
C ASP A 114 8.12 -3.52 -19.05
N VAL A 115 7.51 -4.67 -19.39
CA VAL A 115 6.22 -5.13 -18.86
C VAL A 115 6.23 -6.63 -18.62
N ILE A 116 5.79 -7.05 -17.43
CA ILE A 116 5.68 -8.45 -17.02
C ILE A 116 4.30 -8.68 -16.43
N LYS A 117 3.59 -9.72 -16.88
CA LYS A 117 2.33 -10.16 -16.28
C LYS A 117 2.62 -11.01 -15.04
N ILE A 118 1.97 -10.67 -13.93
CA ILE A 118 2.07 -11.39 -12.66
C ILE A 118 0.74 -12.07 -12.39
N ASN A 119 0.76 -13.39 -12.27
CA ASN A 119 -0.42 -14.21 -12.02
C ASN A 119 -0.50 -14.73 -10.59
N GLU A 120 0.63 -14.77 -9.87
CA GLU A 120 0.73 -15.35 -8.53
C GLU A 120 1.33 -14.36 -7.55
N SER A 121 0.86 -14.41 -6.32
CA SER A 121 1.40 -13.61 -5.22
C SER A 121 2.57 -14.32 -4.56
N SER A 122 3.56 -13.54 -4.15
CA SER A 122 4.64 -14.02 -3.31
C SER A 122 4.71 -13.21 -2.01
N ALA A 123 5.22 -13.84 -0.95
CA ALA A 123 5.47 -13.15 0.32
C ALA A 123 6.42 -11.96 0.07
N ARG A 124 6.15 -10.83 0.72
CA ARG A 124 6.92 -9.57 0.58
C ARG A 124 6.85 -8.92 -0.80
N SER A 125 5.91 -9.35 -1.66
CA SER A 125 5.75 -8.68 -2.96
C SER A 125 5.34 -7.21 -2.78
N GLU A 126 5.83 -6.35 -3.69
CA GLU A 126 5.48 -4.92 -3.71
C GLU A 126 3.99 -4.67 -4.01
N PHE A 127 3.30 -5.67 -4.51
CA PHE A 127 1.88 -5.66 -4.89
C PHE A 127 0.99 -6.49 -3.95
N ARG A 128 1.49 -6.87 -2.76
CA ARG A 128 0.70 -7.62 -1.79
C ARG A 128 -0.63 -6.91 -1.47
N GLY A 129 -1.66 -7.70 -1.22
CA GLY A 129 -3.01 -7.18 -0.99
C GLY A 129 -3.73 -6.68 -2.25
N ARG A 130 -3.14 -6.85 -3.46
CA ARG A 130 -3.79 -6.53 -4.73
C ARG A 130 -4.36 -7.78 -5.38
N SER A 131 -5.52 -7.62 -6.03
CA SER A 131 -6.11 -8.69 -6.84
C SER A 131 -5.21 -9.01 -8.03
N LEU A 132 -5.07 -10.30 -8.34
CA LEU A 132 -4.30 -10.77 -9.48
C LEU A 132 -5.25 -11.31 -10.57
N PRO A 133 -4.84 -11.33 -11.83
CA PRO A 133 -3.53 -10.94 -12.36
C PRO A 133 -3.34 -9.42 -12.52
N ILE A 134 -2.07 -8.98 -12.51
CA ILE A 134 -1.66 -7.58 -12.75
C ILE A 134 -0.48 -7.51 -13.70
N TYR A 135 -0.28 -6.38 -14.35
CA TYR A 135 0.97 -6.06 -15.02
C TYR A 135 1.89 -5.26 -14.09
N LYS A 136 3.15 -5.68 -14.00
CA LYS A 136 4.25 -4.87 -13.46
C LYS A 136 4.95 -4.20 -14.64
N ILE A 137 4.94 -2.88 -14.65
CA ILE A 137 5.59 -2.05 -15.67
C ILE A 137 6.81 -1.38 -15.02
N LYS A 138 8.00 -1.73 -15.51
CA LYS A 138 9.24 -1.08 -15.11
C LYS A 138 9.35 0.25 -15.83
N THR A 139 9.86 1.28 -15.14
CA THR A 139 10.02 2.62 -15.72
C THR A 139 11.47 3.08 -15.69
N ASN A 140 11.80 4.03 -16.56
CA ASN A 140 13.10 4.70 -16.57
C ASN A 140 13.06 5.92 -15.64
N SER A 141 12.90 5.67 -14.34
CA SER A 141 12.91 6.70 -13.31
C SER A 141 14.17 6.59 -12.46
N SER A 142 14.64 7.71 -11.92
CA SER A 142 15.85 7.77 -11.09
C SER A 142 15.69 7.06 -9.74
N ASP A 143 14.45 6.79 -9.30
CA ASP A 143 14.08 6.15 -8.04
C ASP A 143 13.58 4.70 -8.23
N ASP A 144 13.94 4.04 -9.34
CA ASP A 144 13.54 2.67 -9.72
C ASP A 144 12.06 2.39 -9.51
N SER A 145 11.20 3.31 -9.98
CA SER A 145 9.74 3.17 -9.84
C SER A 145 9.19 2.08 -10.74
N ASN A 146 8.36 1.21 -10.17
CA ASN A 146 7.53 0.24 -10.87
C ASN A 146 6.06 0.61 -10.75
N VAL A 147 5.32 0.52 -11.86
CA VAL A 147 3.87 0.77 -11.90
C VAL A 147 3.13 -0.56 -12.03
N TYR A 148 2.12 -0.76 -11.20
CA TYR A 148 1.30 -1.97 -11.22
C TYR A 148 -0.09 -1.63 -11.75
N VAL A 149 -0.51 -2.34 -12.81
CA VAL A 149 -1.76 -2.09 -13.53
C VAL A 149 -2.62 -3.35 -13.50
N ASP A 150 -3.87 -3.20 -13.09
CA ASP A 150 -4.86 -4.29 -13.15
C ASP A 150 -5.18 -4.65 -14.59
N VAL A 151 -5.15 -5.95 -14.92
CA VAL A 151 -5.26 -6.41 -16.32
C VAL A 151 -6.64 -6.18 -16.92
N MET A 152 -7.71 -6.17 -16.11
CA MET A 152 -9.07 -6.00 -16.61
C MET A 152 -9.47 -4.54 -16.64
N SER A 153 -9.28 -3.83 -15.55
CA SER A 153 -9.73 -2.44 -15.42
C SER A 153 -8.76 -1.41 -16.03
N GLY A 154 -7.47 -1.76 -16.17
CA GLY A 154 -6.44 -0.79 -16.52
C GLY A 154 -6.21 0.28 -15.45
N LYS A 155 -6.69 0.06 -14.22
CA LYS A 155 -6.42 0.95 -13.09
C LYS A 155 -4.98 0.76 -12.61
N ILE A 156 -4.29 1.86 -12.32
CA ILE A 156 -3.02 1.82 -11.61
C ILE A 156 -3.33 1.47 -10.15
N VAL A 157 -2.93 0.27 -9.72
CA VAL A 157 -3.22 -0.25 -8.38
C VAL A 157 -2.09 0.01 -7.39
N ALA A 158 -0.90 0.31 -7.89
CA ALA A 158 0.24 0.71 -7.07
C ALA A 158 1.35 1.35 -7.92
N ILE A 159 2.12 2.27 -7.31
CA ILE A 159 3.43 2.70 -7.78
C ILE A 159 4.41 2.45 -6.64
N ARG A 160 5.56 1.88 -6.94
CA ARG A 160 6.56 1.47 -5.95
C ARG A 160 7.95 1.92 -6.36
N SER A 161 8.49 2.85 -5.58
CA SER A 161 9.81 3.45 -5.74
C SER A 161 10.77 2.98 -4.64
N ASP A 162 12.02 3.41 -4.68
CA ASP A 162 12.98 3.15 -3.60
C ASP A 162 12.53 3.74 -2.28
N SER A 163 11.92 4.93 -2.27
CA SER A 163 11.36 5.53 -1.05
C SER A 163 10.25 4.66 -0.47
N TRP A 164 9.41 4.04 -1.31
CA TRP A 164 8.42 3.09 -0.85
C TRP A 164 9.07 1.83 -0.25
N ARG A 165 10.14 1.30 -0.84
CA ARG A 165 10.85 0.12 -0.33
C ARG A 165 11.45 0.36 1.05
N VAL A 166 12.06 1.55 1.25
CA VAL A 166 12.57 1.97 2.56
C VAL A 166 11.43 2.12 3.57
N TRP A 167 10.35 2.79 3.18
CA TRP A 167 9.16 2.96 4.02
C TRP A 167 8.58 1.61 4.45
N ASP A 168 8.42 0.68 3.51
CA ASP A 168 7.88 -0.65 3.74
C ASP A 168 8.78 -1.50 4.69
N PHE A 169 10.09 -1.41 4.54
CA PHE A 169 11.03 -2.04 5.45
C PHE A 169 10.92 -1.50 6.88
N LEU A 170 10.91 -0.17 7.02
CA LEU A 170 10.75 0.50 8.32
C LEU A 170 9.38 0.24 8.94
N TRP A 171 8.33 0.15 8.12
CA TRP A 171 6.99 -0.24 8.56
C TRP A 171 6.99 -1.64 9.16
N GLY A 172 7.58 -2.62 8.47
CA GLY A 172 7.72 -3.98 9.00
C GLY A 172 8.46 -4.04 10.33
N ALA A 173 9.54 -3.25 10.49
CA ALA A 173 10.28 -3.12 11.74
C ALA A 173 9.44 -2.42 12.84
N HIS A 174 8.66 -1.41 12.46
CA HIS A 174 7.79 -0.67 13.37
C HIS A 174 6.69 -1.55 13.97
N ILE A 175 6.03 -2.34 13.15
CA ILE A 175 4.95 -3.25 13.59
C ILE A 175 5.45 -4.62 14.05
N ILE A 176 6.76 -4.86 14.03
CA ILE A 176 7.40 -6.15 14.40
C ILE A 176 6.84 -7.32 13.56
N ASP A 177 6.55 -7.04 12.30
CA ASP A 177 6.19 -8.04 11.30
C ASP A 177 7.22 -8.03 10.16
N TYR A 178 8.26 -8.83 10.33
CA TYR A 178 9.36 -8.92 9.35
C TYR A 178 9.02 -9.84 8.17
N ARG A 179 7.93 -10.59 8.23
CA ARG A 179 7.55 -11.58 7.22
C ARG A 179 6.65 -11.00 6.15
N GLU A 180 5.50 -10.48 6.54
CA GLU A 180 4.46 -10.01 5.62
C GLU A 180 4.34 -8.49 5.60
N ARG A 181 4.73 -7.83 6.70
CA ARG A 181 4.68 -6.37 6.90
C ARG A 181 3.27 -5.78 6.80
N ASP A 182 2.26 -6.58 7.16
CA ASP A 182 0.84 -6.21 7.11
C ASP A 182 0.11 -6.47 8.42
N ASN A 183 0.61 -7.41 9.25
CA ASN A 183 -0.07 -7.85 10.45
C ASN A 183 0.25 -6.96 11.66
N ILE A 184 -0.56 -5.93 11.87
CA ILE A 184 -0.49 -5.07 13.07
C ILE A 184 -1.09 -5.74 14.31
N ASN A 185 -1.75 -6.88 14.18
CA ASN A 185 -2.39 -7.60 15.28
C ASN A 185 -1.54 -8.79 15.77
N ASN A 186 -0.21 -8.67 15.74
CA ASN A 186 0.68 -9.73 16.20
C ASN A 186 1.00 -9.62 17.70
N ILE A 187 1.32 -10.77 18.28
CA ILE A 187 1.57 -10.88 19.74
C ILE A 187 2.83 -10.13 20.17
N LEU A 188 3.88 -10.09 19.33
CA LEU A 188 5.13 -9.43 19.66
C LEU A 188 4.93 -7.92 19.79
N LEU A 189 4.21 -7.30 18.84
CA LEU A 189 3.88 -5.89 18.91
C LEU A 189 3.13 -5.55 20.20
N LYS A 190 2.12 -6.36 20.58
CA LYS A 190 1.37 -6.17 21.82
C LYS A 190 2.27 -6.27 23.07
N ILE A 191 3.13 -7.28 23.13
CA ILE A 191 4.06 -7.46 24.25
C ILE A 191 5.02 -6.27 24.36
N PHE A 192 5.69 -5.88 23.27
CA PHE A 192 6.63 -4.76 23.29
C PHE A 192 5.94 -3.43 23.59
N SER A 193 4.70 -3.21 23.14
CA SER A 193 3.93 -2.02 23.49
C SER A 193 3.63 -1.92 24.98
N ILE A 194 3.24 -3.04 25.61
CA ILE A 194 3.01 -3.09 27.06
C ILE A 194 4.32 -2.87 27.83
N LEU A 195 5.41 -3.52 27.41
CA LEU A 195 6.72 -3.35 28.04
C LEU A 195 7.22 -1.88 27.92
N ALA A 196 7.00 -1.23 26.79
CA ALA A 196 7.34 0.18 26.56
C ALA A 196 6.56 1.09 27.53
N LEU A 197 5.25 0.84 27.67
CA LEU A 197 4.41 1.57 28.59
C LEU A 197 4.90 1.39 30.05
N LEU A 198 5.16 0.17 30.48
CA LEU A 198 5.68 -0.13 31.82
C LEU A 198 7.04 0.53 32.09
N SER A 199 7.93 0.52 31.08
CA SER A 199 9.22 1.20 31.17
C SER A 199 9.06 2.71 31.34
N SER A 200 8.20 3.35 30.57
CA SER A 200 7.92 4.78 30.64
C SER A 200 7.36 5.16 32.03
N LEU A 201 6.36 4.42 32.51
CA LEU A 201 5.75 4.65 33.82
C LEU A 201 6.78 4.44 34.96
N SER A 202 7.60 3.41 34.87
CA SER A 202 8.65 3.15 35.88
C SER A 202 9.74 4.22 35.88
N GLY A 203 10.07 4.78 34.73
CA GLY A 203 11.00 5.91 34.58
C GLY A 203 10.48 7.19 35.24
N ILE A 204 9.21 7.52 35.00
CA ILE A 204 8.53 8.65 35.64
C ILE A 204 8.49 8.48 37.16
N ALA A 205 8.10 7.30 37.65
CA ALA A 205 8.08 6.99 39.08
C ALA A 205 9.47 7.08 39.71
N LEU A 206 10.51 6.64 39.00
CA LEU A 206 11.89 6.75 39.46
C LEU A 206 12.35 8.21 39.57
N PHE A 207 11.98 9.04 38.62
CA PHE A 207 12.28 10.48 38.66
C PHE A 207 11.72 11.14 39.92
N PHE A 208 10.42 10.97 40.21
CA PHE A 208 9.80 11.54 41.41
C PHE A 208 10.38 10.97 42.72
N ASN A 209 10.69 9.70 42.77
CA ASN A 209 11.34 9.10 43.95
C ASN A 209 12.76 9.62 44.18
N THR A 210 13.47 10.01 43.12
CA THR A 210 14.82 10.60 43.27
C THR A 210 14.75 12.01 43.78
N ILE A 211 13.82 12.83 43.28
CA ILE A 211 13.62 14.22 43.78
C ILE A 211 13.25 14.22 45.27
N LYS A 212 12.35 13.33 45.72
CA LYS A 212 11.96 13.24 47.13
C LYS A 212 13.14 12.88 48.06
N LYS A 213 14.18 12.25 47.55
CA LYS A 213 15.39 11.91 48.35
C LYS A 213 16.41 13.04 48.41
N LEU A 214 16.30 14.02 47.52
CA LEU A 214 17.19 15.20 47.46
C LEU A 214 16.66 16.40 48.24
N ARG A 215 15.42 16.33 48.71
CA ARG A 215 14.77 17.23 49.65
C ARG A 215 14.79 16.65 51.05
#